data_e96a67d91cc441e8947683701098b607
#
_entry.id   e96a67d91cc441e8947683701098b607
#
_cell.length_a   1.000
_cell.length_b   1.000
_cell.length_c   1.000
_cell.angle_alpha   90.00
_cell.angle_beta   90.00
_cell.angle_gamma   90.00
#
_symmetry.space_group_name_H-M   'P 1'
#
loop_
_entity.id
_entity.type
_entity.pdbx_description
1 polymer ?
#
loop_
_entity_poly.entity_id
_entity_poly.type
_entity_poly.pdbx_seq_one_letter_code
_entity_poly.pdbx_strand_id
1 'polypeptide(L)'
;MKLFKMTQMLLLSVALVVASSTVLAADDKVYRLKLAETWQPNFPIFGDVTKNLAKMVETMSNGRLKISIDSANKHKAPFGVFDMVKAGQYDMGHSASYYWKGKDPNTLFFTTMPFGMTAPEQYAWFYYGGGMDLMEKVYDKHNMLSFPGGNTSNQMGGWFRKEINSLDDLKGLKMRIPGFAGEVLAKVGASPTNIPPGELYTALERNTIDALEWVGPSLDLRMGFHKIAPYYYTGWHEPATELQFMINKKSWEKLPADLQEILRVAMRVAAYDMYAQSYHESGENWASIKTEYPDIKVKSFPPEVIAALKKANEELLAEMAGSDPLAKEIIDSQAAYMKKVRAWTDISDKAYLDTTE
;
A
#
# COMPACT_ATOMS: atom_id res chain seq x y z
N MET A 1 67.04 37.48 -5.19
CA MET A 1 65.89 37.50 -4.25
C MET A 1 64.53 37.36 -4.98
N LYS A 2 64.29 37.89 -6.16
CA LYS A 2 63.04 37.75 -6.90
C LYS A 2 62.81 36.35 -7.50
N LEU A 3 63.86 35.66 -7.99
CA LEU A 3 63.74 34.30 -8.55
C LEU A 3 63.40 33.24 -7.51
N PHE A 4 63.92 33.37 -6.29
CA PHE A 4 63.65 32.43 -5.20
C PHE A 4 62.22 32.50 -4.66
N LYS A 5 61.58 33.68 -4.70
CA LYS A 5 60.18 33.87 -4.31
C LYS A 5 59.20 33.34 -5.37
N MET A 6 59.58 33.38 -6.65
CA MET A 6 58.72 32.80 -7.74
C MET A 6 58.70 31.28 -7.70
N THR A 7 59.84 30.63 -7.37
CA THR A 7 59.94 29.16 -7.29
C THR A 7 59.15 28.64 -6.07
N GLN A 8 59.14 29.35 -4.93
CA GLN A 8 58.34 28.97 -3.79
C GLN A 8 56.81 29.15 -4.01
N MET A 9 56.41 30.18 -4.78
CA MET A 9 55.01 30.37 -5.13
C MET A 9 54.49 29.32 -6.10
N LEU A 10 55.35 28.85 -7.06
CA LEU A 10 54.98 27.79 -8.00
C LEU A 10 54.86 26.42 -7.32
N LEU A 11 55.71 26.14 -6.29
CA LEU A 11 55.63 24.90 -5.50
C LEU A 11 54.44 24.87 -4.57
N LEU A 12 54.00 26.02 -4.01
CA LEU A 12 52.79 26.09 -3.21
C LEU A 12 51.50 25.91 -4.04
N SER A 13 51.46 26.42 -5.26
CA SER A 13 50.32 26.26 -6.16
C SER A 13 50.15 24.83 -6.70
N VAL A 14 51.27 24.12 -6.94
CA VAL A 14 51.23 22.70 -7.34
C VAL A 14 50.82 21.80 -6.17
N ALA A 15 51.24 22.12 -4.93
CA ALA A 15 50.80 21.38 -3.71
C ALA A 15 49.30 21.57 -3.40
N LEU A 16 48.71 22.76 -3.71
CA LEU A 16 47.28 23.01 -3.51
C LEU A 16 46.41 22.31 -4.55
N VAL A 17 46.90 22.12 -5.79
CA VAL A 17 46.19 21.41 -6.88
C VAL A 17 46.19 19.89 -6.64
N VAL A 18 47.26 19.35 -6.01
CA VAL A 18 47.30 17.89 -5.71
C VAL A 18 46.48 17.54 -4.45
N ALA A 19 46.28 18.50 -3.52
CA ALA A 19 45.48 18.27 -2.35
C ALA A 19 43.95 18.31 -2.64
N SER A 20 43.50 18.80 -3.81
CA SER A 20 42.09 18.91 -4.19
C SER A 20 41.53 17.70 -4.95
N SER A 21 42.34 16.67 -5.19
CA SER A 21 41.93 15.49 -5.95
C SER A 21 41.90 14.19 -5.12
N THR A 22 41.62 14.27 -3.83
CA THR A 22 40.97 13.14 -3.18
C THR A 22 39.48 13.14 -3.61
N VAL A 23 39.25 12.84 -4.88
CA VAL A 23 38.00 12.23 -5.29
C VAL A 23 37.86 11.01 -4.39
N LEU A 24 36.96 11.06 -3.42
CA LEU A 24 36.49 9.87 -2.71
C LEU A 24 36.23 8.84 -3.82
N ALA A 25 37.11 7.82 -3.91
CA ALA A 25 36.86 6.70 -4.81
C ALA A 25 35.46 6.21 -4.47
N ALA A 26 34.54 6.40 -5.40
CA ALA A 26 33.19 5.87 -5.23
C ALA A 26 33.36 4.37 -4.95
N ASP A 27 32.80 3.90 -3.85
CA ASP A 27 32.82 2.47 -3.55
C ASP A 27 32.12 1.77 -4.71
N ASP A 28 32.89 1.13 -5.60
CA ASP A 28 32.38 0.42 -6.78
C ASP A 28 31.61 -0.85 -6.42
N LYS A 29 31.45 -1.12 -5.12
CA LYS A 29 30.72 -2.25 -4.62
C LYS A 29 29.24 -2.17 -5.00
N VAL A 30 28.79 -3.22 -5.69
CA VAL A 30 27.38 -3.37 -6.08
C VAL A 30 26.63 -4.18 -5.02
N TYR A 31 25.62 -3.56 -4.44
CA TYR A 31 24.68 -4.18 -3.50
C TYR A 31 23.49 -4.72 -4.28
N ARG A 32 23.10 -5.95 -3.97
CA ARG A 32 21.98 -6.63 -4.64
C ARG A 32 20.96 -7.04 -3.59
N LEU A 33 19.71 -6.61 -3.79
CA LEU A 33 18.57 -6.99 -2.95
C LEU A 33 17.61 -7.86 -3.78
N LYS A 34 17.01 -8.84 -3.14
CA LYS A 34 15.93 -9.66 -3.69
C LYS A 34 14.60 -9.22 -3.07
N LEU A 35 13.63 -8.89 -3.91
CA LEU A 35 12.28 -8.50 -3.51
C LEU A 35 11.29 -9.59 -3.91
N ALA A 36 10.48 -10.06 -2.94
CA ALA A 36 9.32 -10.91 -3.19
C ALA A 36 8.05 -10.05 -3.25
N GLU A 37 7.19 -10.25 -4.25
CA GLU A 37 5.90 -9.57 -4.32
C GLU A 37 4.72 -10.55 -4.30
N THR A 38 3.61 -10.15 -3.70
CA THR A 38 2.36 -10.93 -3.64
C THR A 38 1.70 -11.09 -5.02
N TRP A 39 2.06 -10.27 -5.96
CA TRP A 39 1.41 -10.12 -7.26
C TRP A 39 1.95 -11.11 -8.30
N GLN A 40 1.15 -11.37 -9.34
CA GLN A 40 1.60 -12.09 -10.51
C GLN A 40 2.59 -11.23 -11.34
N PRO A 41 3.45 -11.84 -12.18
CA PRO A 41 4.40 -11.08 -12.98
C PRO A 41 3.68 -10.09 -13.91
N ASN A 42 4.23 -8.87 -14.01
CA ASN A 42 3.67 -7.79 -14.82
C ASN A 42 2.23 -7.40 -14.44
N PHE A 43 1.85 -7.60 -13.17
CA PHE A 43 0.54 -7.14 -12.72
C PHE A 43 0.48 -5.61 -12.83
N PRO A 44 -0.52 -5.05 -13.51
CA PRO A 44 -0.62 -3.61 -13.71
C PRO A 44 -0.63 -2.86 -12.37
N ILE A 45 -0.06 -1.67 -12.35
CA ILE A 45 0.04 -0.79 -11.19
C ILE A 45 0.90 -1.42 -10.07
N PHE A 46 0.53 -2.56 -9.51
CA PHE A 46 1.21 -3.21 -8.37
C PHE A 46 2.60 -3.77 -8.74
N GLY A 47 2.75 -4.33 -9.93
CA GLY A 47 4.06 -4.75 -10.44
C GLY A 47 4.85 -3.60 -11.06
N ASP A 48 4.18 -2.51 -11.44
CA ASP A 48 4.85 -1.33 -11.98
C ASP A 48 5.57 -0.56 -10.87
N VAL A 49 4.98 -0.45 -9.68
CA VAL A 49 5.61 0.23 -8.53
C VAL A 49 6.93 -0.44 -8.13
N THR A 50 7.01 -1.78 -8.13
CA THR A 50 8.24 -2.50 -7.78
C THR A 50 9.32 -2.34 -8.85
N LYS A 51 8.94 -2.35 -10.15
CA LYS A 51 9.85 -2.09 -11.27
C LYS A 51 10.35 -0.65 -11.26
N ASN A 52 9.47 0.33 -11.00
CA ASN A 52 9.83 1.73 -10.90
C ASN A 52 10.82 1.95 -9.74
N LEU A 53 10.56 1.35 -8.57
CA LEU A 53 11.49 1.36 -7.46
C LEU A 53 12.87 0.83 -7.87
N ALA A 54 12.93 -0.37 -8.48
CA ALA A 54 14.19 -0.99 -8.91
C ALA A 54 14.97 -0.10 -9.89
N LYS A 55 14.26 0.49 -10.86
CA LYS A 55 14.85 1.43 -11.82
C LYS A 55 15.37 2.71 -11.17
N MET A 56 14.59 3.30 -10.26
CA MET A 56 14.97 4.54 -9.57
C MET A 56 16.23 4.32 -8.71
N VAL A 57 16.28 3.27 -7.89
CA VAL A 57 17.44 3.03 -7.04
C VAL A 57 18.70 2.71 -7.85
N GLU A 58 18.59 1.97 -8.95
CA GLU A 58 19.72 1.70 -9.84
C GLU A 58 20.26 2.99 -10.46
N THR A 59 19.37 3.84 -10.96
CA THR A 59 19.73 5.13 -11.57
C THR A 59 20.36 6.09 -10.56
N MET A 60 19.70 6.31 -9.41
CA MET A 60 20.17 7.27 -8.39
C MET A 60 21.45 6.82 -7.69
N SER A 61 21.67 5.51 -7.57
CA SER A 61 22.90 4.96 -6.98
C SER A 61 24.04 4.78 -7.98
N ASN A 62 23.88 5.23 -9.23
CA ASN A 62 24.84 4.99 -10.32
C ASN A 62 25.18 3.48 -10.47
N GLY A 63 24.16 2.61 -10.38
CA GLY A 63 24.29 1.16 -10.49
C GLY A 63 24.80 0.43 -9.26
N ARG A 64 25.08 1.14 -8.15
CA ARG A 64 25.58 0.55 -6.91
C ARG A 64 24.50 -0.23 -6.13
N LEU A 65 23.23 0.07 -6.32
CA LEU A 65 22.12 -0.67 -5.70
C LEU A 65 21.21 -1.24 -6.78
N LYS A 66 21.00 -2.56 -6.74
CA LYS A 66 20.15 -3.28 -7.72
C LYS A 66 19.13 -4.13 -6.98
N ILE A 67 17.88 -4.09 -7.44
CA ILE A 67 16.78 -4.91 -6.89
C ILE A 67 16.33 -5.90 -7.95
N SER A 68 16.34 -7.19 -7.61
CA SER A 68 15.71 -8.26 -8.42
C SER A 68 14.34 -8.60 -7.86
N ILE A 69 13.32 -8.70 -8.72
CA ILE A 69 11.93 -8.91 -8.32
C ILE A 69 11.53 -10.34 -8.64
N ASP A 70 10.99 -11.03 -7.63
CA ASP A 70 10.40 -12.36 -7.76
C ASP A 70 8.91 -12.28 -7.45
N SER A 71 8.08 -12.42 -8.50
CA SER A 71 6.62 -12.40 -8.38
C SER A 71 6.06 -13.72 -7.84
N ALA A 72 4.78 -13.74 -7.48
CA ALA A 72 4.11 -14.88 -6.84
C ALA A 72 4.22 -16.20 -7.63
N ASN A 73 4.29 -16.15 -8.96
CA ASN A 73 4.47 -17.34 -9.80
C ASN A 73 5.84 -18.01 -9.61
N LYS A 74 6.86 -17.28 -9.14
CA LYS A 74 8.21 -17.82 -8.91
C LYS A 74 8.34 -18.44 -7.53
N HIS A 75 7.95 -17.75 -6.47
CA HIS A 75 8.08 -18.26 -5.10
C HIS A 75 6.86 -19.09 -4.63
N LYS A 76 5.74 -19.10 -5.37
CA LYS A 76 4.52 -19.91 -5.14
C LYS A 76 3.81 -19.69 -3.79
N ALA A 77 4.12 -18.61 -3.09
CA ALA A 77 3.55 -18.30 -1.78
C ALA A 77 3.12 -16.81 -1.68
N PRO A 78 2.05 -16.39 -2.39
CA PRO A 78 1.65 -14.98 -2.45
C PRO A 78 1.43 -14.35 -1.08
N PHE A 79 0.87 -15.06 -0.11
CA PHE A 79 0.70 -14.59 1.27
C PHE A 79 1.87 -14.94 2.21
N GLY A 80 2.93 -15.53 1.69
CA GLY A 80 4.15 -15.88 2.45
C GLY A 80 5.22 -14.80 2.46
N VAL A 81 5.01 -13.66 1.80
CA VAL A 81 6.01 -12.59 1.63
C VAL A 81 6.55 -12.10 2.98
N PHE A 82 5.69 -11.89 3.97
CA PHE A 82 6.08 -11.50 5.32
C PHE A 82 7.09 -12.47 5.95
N ASP A 83 6.79 -13.77 5.92
CA ASP A 83 7.65 -14.81 6.51
C ASP A 83 8.98 -14.91 5.78
N MET A 84 8.95 -14.83 4.45
CA MET A 84 10.16 -14.89 3.63
C MET A 84 11.11 -13.73 3.92
N VAL A 85 10.59 -12.52 4.10
CA VAL A 85 11.41 -11.33 4.47
C VAL A 85 11.87 -11.45 5.92
N LYS A 86 10.99 -11.82 6.85
CA LYS A 86 11.33 -12.05 8.26
C LYS A 86 12.45 -13.06 8.43
N ALA A 87 12.41 -14.16 7.67
CA ALA A 87 13.43 -15.20 7.70
C ALA A 87 14.72 -14.86 6.93
N GLY A 88 14.76 -13.73 6.21
CA GLY A 88 15.90 -13.33 5.38
C GLY A 88 16.08 -14.19 4.11
N GLN A 89 15.05 -14.90 3.66
CA GLN A 89 15.05 -15.59 2.36
C GLN A 89 14.96 -14.57 1.20
N TYR A 90 14.31 -13.45 1.46
CA TYR A 90 14.27 -12.25 0.65
C TYR A 90 14.70 -11.04 1.48
N ASP A 91 15.38 -10.10 0.84
CA ASP A 91 15.82 -8.87 1.49
C ASP A 91 14.67 -7.89 1.68
N MET A 92 13.74 -7.87 0.71
CA MET A 92 12.60 -6.99 0.64
C MET A 92 11.32 -7.76 0.30
N GLY A 93 10.18 -7.15 0.61
CA GLY A 93 8.87 -7.61 0.18
C GLY A 93 7.97 -6.47 -0.23
N HIS A 94 7.01 -6.74 -1.13
CA HIS A 94 5.95 -5.81 -1.51
C HIS A 94 4.59 -6.52 -1.45
N SER A 95 3.70 -6.02 -0.60
CA SER A 95 2.40 -6.62 -0.33
C SER A 95 1.48 -5.66 0.44
N ALA A 96 0.33 -6.17 0.91
CA ALA A 96 -0.57 -5.46 1.81
C ALA A 96 -0.50 -6.05 3.22
N SER A 97 -0.35 -5.21 4.25
CA SER A 97 -0.09 -5.64 5.63
C SER A 97 -1.24 -6.43 6.26
N TYR A 98 -2.46 -6.25 5.83
CA TYR A 98 -3.60 -6.97 6.37
C TYR A 98 -3.59 -8.50 6.04
N TYR A 99 -2.79 -8.95 5.08
CA TYR A 99 -2.70 -10.38 4.75
C TYR A 99 -2.09 -11.22 5.86
N TRP A 100 -1.38 -10.61 6.78
CA TRP A 100 -0.78 -11.33 7.92
C TRP A 100 -1.34 -10.92 9.28
N LYS A 101 -2.59 -10.44 9.32
CA LYS A 101 -3.30 -10.16 10.58
C LYS A 101 -3.32 -11.35 11.55
N GLY A 102 -3.32 -12.59 11.04
CA GLY A 102 -3.24 -13.80 11.86
C GLY A 102 -1.88 -14.02 12.52
N LYS A 103 -0.83 -13.28 12.13
CA LYS A 103 0.51 -13.31 12.73
C LYS A 103 0.72 -12.16 13.71
N ASP A 104 0.22 -11.00 13.33
CA ASP A 104 0.23 -9.79 14.14
C ASP A 104 -0.99 -8.92 13.77
N PRO A 105 -2.01 -8.86 14.65
CA PRO A 105 -3.22 -8.10 14.37
C PRO A 105 -2.97 -6.61 14.10
N ASN A 106 -1.91 -6.03 14.69
CA ASN A 106 -1.59 -4.62 14.54
C ASN A 106 -1.11 -4.24 13.13
N THR A 107 -0.77 -5.21 12.29
CA THR A 107 -0.44 -4.95 10.88
C THR A 107 -1.64 -4.46 10.06
N LEU A 108 -2.87 -4.73 10.50
CA LEU A 108 -4.11 -4.28 9.85
C LEU A 108 -4.16 -2.77 9.64
N PHE A 109 -3.70 -2.01 10.65
CA PHE A 109 -3.88 -0.56 10.71
C PHE A 109 -3.11 0.22 9.64
N PHE A 110 -2.12 -0.40 8.97
CA PHE A 110 -1.23 0.28 8.04
C PHE A 110 -1.58 0.05 6.56
N THR A 111 -2.53 -0.82 6.26
CA THR A 111 -3.09 -0.92 4.91
C THR A 111 -4.30 -0.01 4.78
N THR A 112 -5.37 -0.30 5.50
CA THR A 112 -6.63 0.45 5.44
C THR A 112 -7.49 0.12 6.65
N MET A 113 -8.41 1.02 6.97
CA MET A 113 -9.48 0.76 7.95
C MET A 113 -10.82 1.17 7.37
N PRO A 114 -11.88 0.38 7.55
CA PRO A 114 -13.22 0.78 7.13
C PRO A 114 -13.61 2.13 7.73
N PHE A 115 -14.22 2.99 6.91
CA PHE A 115 -14.55 4.38 7.28
C PHE A 115 -13.36 5.25 7.72
N GLY A 116 -12.14 4.79 7.42
CA GLY A 116 -10.88 5.39 7.81
C GLY A 116 -10.44 6.56 6.94
N MET A 117 -9.13 6.78 6.91
CA MET A 117 -8.49 7.88 6.19
C MET A 117 -8.51 7.67 4.67
N THR A 118 -8.70 8.74 3.92
CA THR A 118 -8.43 8.80 2.48
C THR A 118 -6.91 8.78 2.21
N ALA A 119 -6.49 8.56 0.95
CA ALA A 119 -5.07 8.47 0.63
C ALA A 119 -4.25 9.70 1.03
N PRO A 120 -4.68 10.96 0.78
CA PRO A 120 -3.97 12.14 1.27
C PRO A 120 -3.89 12.21 2.81
N GLU A 121 -4.98 11.86 3.51
CA GLU A 121 -5.01 11.81 4.97
C GLU A 121 -4.04 10.75 5.50
N GLN A 122 -3.99 9.58 4.87
CA GLN A 122 -3.14 8.45 5.27
C GLN A 122 -1.66 8.76 5.06
N TYR A 123 -1.27 9.32 3.90
CA TYR A 123 0.12 9.76 3.67
C TYR A 123 0.54 10.86 4.63
N ALA A 124 -0.33 11.84 4.88
CA ALA A 124 -0.05 12.89 5.83
C ALA A 124 0.09 12.36 7.27
N TRP A 125 -0.73 11.37 7.66
CA TRP A 125 -0.58 10.69 8.95
C TRP A 125 0.73 9.90 9.04
N PHE A 126 1.09 9.12 8.02
CA PHE A 126 2.35 8.39 7.99
C PHE A 126 3.55 9.31 8.21
N TYR A 127 3.67 10.35 7.41
CA TYR A 127 4.89 11.16 7.37
C TYR A 127 4.93 12.31 8.37
N TYR A 128 3.79 12.77 8.88
CA TYR A 128 3.70 13.94 9.76
C TYR A 128 2.80 13.75 10.97
N GLY A 129 2.02 12.69 11.01
CA GLY A 129 1.07 12.37 12.10
C GLY A 129 1.55 11.29 13.07
N GLY A 130 2.80 10.82 12.96
CA GLY A 130 3.36 9.77 13.82
C GLY A 130 3.10 8.34 13.35
N GLY A 131 2.49 8.16 12.17
CA GLY A 131 2.16 6.83 11.63
C GLY A 131 3.38 5.96 11.36
N MET A 132 4.50 6.56 10.90
CA MET A 132 5.75 5.82 10.67
C MET A 132 6.33 5.25 11.96
N ASP A 133 6.32 6.02 13.05
CA ASP A 133 6.84 5.57 14.36
C ASP A 133 5.99 4.42 14.93
N LEU A 134 4.66 4.49 14.75
CA LEU A 134 3.75 3.42 15.15
C LEU A 134 3.94 2.17 14.30
N MET A 135 4.14 2.32 13.00
CA MET A 135 4.44 1.20 12.11
C MET A 135 5.78 0.55 12.48
N GLU A 136 6.79 1.33 12.81
CA GLU A 136 8.08 0.80 13.27
C GLU A 136 7.91 -0.03 14.55
N LYS A 137 7.14 0.43 15.56
CA LYS A 137 6.83 -0.34 16.78
C LYS A 137 6.25 -1.71 16.49
N VAL A 138 5.38 -1.82 15.45
CA VAL A 138 4.78 -3.10 15.06
C VAL A 138 5.78 -4.01 14.36
N TYR A 139 6.59 -3.48 13.43
CA TYR A 139 7.49 -4.30 12.62
C TYR A 139 8.84 -4.60 13.28
N ASP A 140 9.25 -3.81 14.27
CA ASP A 140 10.51 -3.99 14.99
C ASP A 140 10.63 -5.38 15.63
N LYS A 141 9.59 -5.85 16.29
CA LYS A 141 9.51 -7.18 16.90
C LYS A 141 9.61 -8.34 15.88
N HIS A 142 9.43 -8.04 14.60
CA HIS A 142 9.60 -8.99 13.51
C HIS A 142 10.93 -8.89 12.79
N ASN A 143 11.87 -8.07 13.31
CA ASN A 143 13.17 -7.81 12.69
C ASN A 143 13.07 -7.26 11.26
N MET A 144 12.09 -6.42 11.03
CA MET A 144 11.81 -5.78 9.74
C MET A 144 11.62 -4.27 9.91
N LEU A 145 11.91 -3.55 8.83
CA LEU A 145 11.44 -2.18 8.60
C LEU A 145 10.27 -2.25 7.62
N SER A 146 9.35 -1.30 7.75
CA SER A 146 8.24 -1.17 6.83
C SER A 146 8.07 0.29 6.38
N PHE A 147 7.71 0.47 5.12
CA PHE A 147 7.51 1.77 4.49
C PHE A 147 6.24 1.73 3.63
N PRO A 148 5.55 2.85 3.43
CA PRO A 148 4.51 2.96 2.41
C PRO A 148 5.02 2.48 1.05
N GLY A 149 4.24 1.68 0.37
CA GLY A 149 4.62 0.97 -0.86
C GLY A 149 3.69 1.21 -2.04
N GLY A 150 2.72 2.10 -1.89
CA GLY A 150 1.78 2.50 -2.93
C GLY A 150 0.33 2.44 -2.49
N ASN A 151 -0.47 3.39 -2.94
CA ASN A 151 -1.87 3.52 -2.53
C ASN A 151 -2.81 3.32 -3.72
N THR A 152 -3.88 2.56 -3.52
CA THR A 152 -4.89 2.33 -4.56
C THR A 152 -5.94 3.43 -4.66
N SER A 153 -5.87 4.46 -3.81
CA SER A 153 -6.95 5.42 -3.61
C SER A 153 -8.20 4.75 -3.03
N ASN A 154 -9.36 5.40 -3.11
CA ASN A 154 -10.61 4.83 -2.64
C ASN A 154 -11.04 3.66 -3.51
N GLN A 155 -11.34 2.55 -2.87
CA GLN A 155 -11.80 1.33 -3.55
C GLN A 155 -13.32 1.25 -3.63
N MET A 156 -13.80 0.44 -4.58
CA MET A 156 -15.21 0.09 -4.68
C MET A 156 -15.58 -1.04 -3.72
N GLY A 157 -16.84 -1.04 -3.26
CA GLY A 157 -17.36 -2.02 -2.30
C GLY A 157 -17.46 -3.46 -2.82
N GLY A 158 -17.23 -3.65 -4.12
CA GLY A 158 -17.08 -4.96 -4.75
C GLY A 158 -18.15 -5.32 -5.77
N TRP A 159 -18.00 -6.53 -6.29
CA TRP A 159 -18.84 -7.16 -7.31
C TRP A 159 -19.73 -8.22 -6.69
N PHE A 160 -21.02 -8.13 -6.95
CA PHE A 160 -22.03 -9.00 -6.37
C PHE A 160 -22.87 -9.67 -7.48
N ARG A 161 -23.18 -10.95 -7.30
CA ARG A 161 -24.08 -11.69 -8.19
C ARG A 161 -25.54 -11.26 -8.01
N LYS A 162 -25.88 -10.87 -6.78
CA LYS A 162 -27.23 -10.41 -6.40
C LYS A 162 -27.16 -9.00 -5.85
N GLU A 163 -28.25 -8.27 -6.04
CA GLU A 163 -28.41 -6.94 -5.45
C GLU A 163 -28.54 -7.04 -3.93
N ILE A 164 -27.93 -6.11 -3.21
CA ILE A 164 -28.04 -5.96 -1.76
C ILE A 164 -29.06 -4.87 -1.48
N ASN A 165 -30.21 -5.25 -0.97
CA ASN A 165 -31.32 -4.33 -0.69
C ASN A 165 -31.52 -4.12 0.81
N SER A 166 -30.97 -5.01 1.65
CA SER A 166 -31.12 -4.99 3.10
C SER A 166 -29.98 -5.72 3.80
N LEU A 167 -29.93 -5.64 5.14
CA LEU A 167 -29.02 -6.44 5.96
C LEU A 167 -29.23 -7.95 5.82
N ASP A 168 -30.45 -8.39 5.52
CA ASP A 168 -30.73 -9.81 5.36
C ASP A 168 -30.00 -10.40 4.16
N ASP A 169 -29.72 -9.61 3.13
CA ASP A 169 -28.96 -10.04 1.94
C ASP A 169 -27.48 -10.30 2.26
N LEU A 170 -26.95 -9.78 3.37
CA LEU A 170 -25.61 -10.07 3.83
C LEU A 170 -25.51 -11.37 4.63
N LYS A 171 -26.61 -11.89 5.18
CA LYS A 171 -26.59 -13.11 5.98
C LYS A 171 -26.17 -14.32 5.15
N GLY A 172 -25.07 -14.95 5.56
CA GLY A 172 -24.50 -16.10 4.87
C GLY A 172 -23.84 -15.80 3.52
N LEU A 173 -23.75 -14.53 3.11
CA LEU A 173 -23.07 -14.12 1.88
C LEU A 173 -21.59 -14.56 1.91
N LYS A 174 -21.19 -15.42 1.00
CA LYS A 174 -19.79 -15.83 0.84
C LYS A 174 -19.06 -14.76 0.04
N MET A 175 -18.34 -13.92 0.74
CA MET A 175 -17.62 -12.82 0.10
C MET A 175 -16.12 -12.91 0.31
N ARG A 176 -15.34 -12.81 -0.78
CA ARG A 176 -13.91 -12.55 -0.64
C ARG A 176 -13.71 -11.09 -0.29
N ILE A 177 -13.20 -10.87 0.89
CA ILE A 177 -12.82 -9.56 1.41
C ILE A 177 -11.74 -9.72 2.46
N PRO A 178 -10.53 -9.16 2.26
CA PRO A 178 -9.42 -9.29 3.20
C PRO A 178 -9.53 -8.30 4.36
N GLY A 179 -8.58 -8.41 5.29
CA GLY A 179 -8.36 -7.40 6.30
C GLY A 179 -9.45 -7.31 7.35
N PHE A 180 -9.58 -6.11 7.90
CA PHE A 180 -10.54 -5.80 8.96
C PHE A 180 -11.98 -5.74 8.45
N ALA A 181 -12.17 -5.34 7.20
CA ALA A 181 -13.50 -5.32 6.57
C ALA A 181 -14.16 -6.70 6.54
N GLY A 182 -13.37 -7.78 6.41
CA GLY A 182 -13.88 -9.15 6.54
C GLY A 182 -14.45 -9.42 7.94
N GLU A 183 -13.82 -8.92 9.00
CA GLU A 183 -14.32 -9.06 10.37
C GLU A 183 -15.61 -8.26 10.59
N VAL A 184 -15.67 -7.05 10.01
CA VAL A 184 -16.90 -6.22 10.05
C VAL A 184 -18.05 -6.93 9.35
N LEU A 185 -17.83 -7.52 8.16
CA LEU A 185 -18.85 -8.29 7.45
C LEU A 185 -19.27 -9.55 8.22
N ALA A 186 -18.33 -10.26 8.85
CA ALA A 186 -18.67 -11.41 9.69
C ALA A 186 -19.60 -11.02 10.85
N LYS A 187 -19.38 -9.87 11.46
CA LYS A 187 -20.18 -9.37 12.59
C LYS A 187 -21.62 -9.04 12.20
N VAL A 188 -21.87 -8.72 10.92
CA VAL A 188 -23.24 -8.53 10.38
C VAL A 188 -23.80 -9.78 9.69
N GLY A 189 -23.14 -10.93 9.84
CA GLY A 189 -23.67 -12.25 9.45
C GLY A 189 -23.20 -12.77 8.09
N ALA A 190 -22.30 -12.11 7.39
CA ALA A 190 -21.67 -12.64 6.17
C ALA A 190 -20.62 -13.72 6.49
N SER A 191 -20.16 -14.43 5.44
CA SER A 191 -19.13 -15.45 5.50
C SER A 191 -17.90 -15.00 4.68
N PRO A 192 -17.04 -14.15 5.27
CA PRO A 192 -15.87 -13.63 4.55
C PRO A 192 -14.78 -14.68 4.40
N THR A 193 -14.02 -14.57 3.31
CA THR A 193 -12.84 -15.39 3.05
C THR A 193 -11.73 -14.54 2.44
N ASN A 194 -10.48 -15.00 2.60
CA ASN A 194 -9.32 -14.36 1.98
C ASN A 194 -8.73 -15.31 0.93
N ILE A 195 -8.85 -14.92 -0.34
CA ILE A 195 -8.39 -15.68 -1.52
C ILE A 195 -7.31 -14.85 -2.23
N PRO A 196 -6.18 -15.46 -2.66
CA PRO A 196 -5.14 -14.76 -3.41
C PRO A 196 -5.66 -14.15 -4.72
N PRO A 197 -5.09 -13.01 -5.18
CA PRO A 197 -5.56 -12.30 -6.36
C PRO A 197 -5.71 -13.15 -7.62
N GLY A 198 -4.79 -14.06 -7.88
CA GLY A 198 -4.80 -14.92 -9.07
C GLY A 198 -5.91 -15.97 -9.11
N GLU A 199 -6.66 -16.16 -8.02
CA GLU A 199 -7.72 -17.17 -7.89
C GLU A 199 -9.13 -16.59 -7.87
N LEU A 200 -9.26 -15.24 -7.81
CA LEU A 200 -10.53 -14.54 -7.60
C LEU A 200 -11.57 -14.81 -8.69
N TYR A 201 -11.16 -14.70 -9.96
CA TYR A 201 -12.07 -14.93 -11.08
C TYR A 201 -12.65 -16.36 -11.04
N THR A 202 -11.78 -17.35 -10.86
CA THR A 202 -12.18 -18.77 -10.80
C THR A 202 -13.08 -19.05 -9.59
N ALA A 203 -12.80 -18.46 -8.43
CA ALA A 203 -13.62 -18.62 -7.24
C ALA A 203 -15.05 -18.06 -7.45
N LEU A 204 -15.16 -16.89 -8.07
CA LEU A 204 -16.44 -16.29 -8.42
C LEU A 204 -17.17 -17.11 -9.50
N GLU A 205 -16.47 -17.50 -10.58
CA GLU A 205 -17.03 -18.29 -11.69
C GLU A 205 -17.60 -19.63 -11.21
N ARG A 206 -16.89 -20.32 -10.31
CA ARG A 206 -17.30 -21.62 -9.77
C ARG A 206 -18.30 -21.55 -8.62
N ASN A 207 -18.84 -20.37 -8.29
CA ASN A 207 -19.76 -20.16 -7.17
C ASN A 207 -19.16 -20.54 -5.79
N THR A 208 -17.85 -20.58 -5.66
CA THR A 208 -17.19 -20.77 -4.34
C THR A 208 -17.46 -19.56 -3.46
N ILE A 209 -17.56 -18.38 -4.08
CA ILE A 209 -17.97 -17.11 -3.47
C ILE A 209 -19.13 -16.50 -4.25
N ASP A 210 -19.96 -15.71 -3.57
CA ASP A 210 -21.12 -15.00 -4.12
C ASP A 210 -20.77 -13.56 -4.52
N ALA A 211 -19.74 -13.00 -3.88
CA ALA A 211 -19.25 -11.65 -4.08
C ALA A 211 -17.75 -11.56 -3.80
N LEU A 212 -17.13 -10.52 -4.34
CA LEU A 212 -15.76 -10.17 -4.03
C LEU A 212 -15.56 -8.66 -4.13
N GLU A 213 -14.62 -8.13 -3.36
CA GLU A 213 -13.99 -6.86 -3.64
C GLU A 213 -12.56 -7.10 -4.17
N TRP A 214 -12.04 -6.14 -4.94
CA TRP A 214 -10.66 -6.21 -5.40
C TRP A 214 -9.99 -4.85 -5.24
N VAL A 215 -10.24 -3.89 -6.09
CA VAL A 215 -9.72 -2.53 -5.97
C VAL A 215 -10.78 -1.50 -6.38
N GLY A 216 -11.03 -1.40 -7.65
CA GLY A 216 -11.86 -0.39 -8.26
C GLY A 216 -11.66 -0.37 -9.77
N PRO A 217 -12.19 0.63 -10.48
CA PRO A 217 -12.14 0.68 -11.93
C PRO A 217 -10.74 0.50 -12.52
N SER A 218 -9.70 0.99 -11.85
CA SER A 218 -8.29 0.89 -12.29
C SER A 218 -7.85 -0.54 -12.60
N LEU A 219 -8.32 -1.53 -11.83
CA LEU A 219 -7.90 -2.93 -11.96
C LEU A 219 -9.06 -3.90 -12.23
N ASP A 220 -10.27 -3.61 -11.77
CA ASP A 220 -11.39 -4.55 -11.76
C ASP A 220 -11.87 -4.95 -13.14
N LEU A 221 -11.91 -4.02 -14.10
CA LEU A 221 -12.33 -4.33 -15.47
C LEU A 221 -11.45 -5.42 -16.12
N ARG A 222 -10.15 -5.35 -15.90
CA ARG A 222 -9.17 -6.31 -16.43
C ARG A 222 -9.34 -7.70 -15.85
N MET A 223 -9.87 -7.80 -14.64
CA MET A 223 -10.15 -9.07 -13.97
C MET A 223 -11.42 -9.75 -14.49
N GLY A 224 -12.29 -9.01 -15.19
CA GLY A 224 -13.47 -9.56 -15.86
C GLY A 224 -14.62 -9.93 -14.93
N PHE A 225 -14.64 -9.49 -13.68
CA PHE A 225 -15.66 -9.83 -12.68
C PHE A 225 -17.07 -9.45 -13.10
N HIS A 226 -17.22 -8.34 -13.86
CA HIS A 226 -18.49 -7.84 -14.41
C HIS A 226 -19.20 -8.87 -15.30
N LYS A 227 -18.47 -9.82 -15.90
CA LYS A 227 -19.07 -10.88 -16.75
C LYS A 227 -19.84 -11.91 -15.93
N ILE A 228 -19.61 -11.97 -14.61
CA ILE A 228 -20.18 -12.96 -13.70
C ILE A 228 -21.09 -12.30 -12.66
N ALA A 229 -20.71 -11.13 -12.18
CA ALA A 229 -21.37 -10.39 -11.10
C ALA A 229 -21.67 -8.96 -11.58
N PRO A 230 -22.94 -8.66 -11.96
CA PRO A 230 -23.27 -7.40 -12.62
C PRO A 230 -23.44 -6.20 -11.67
N TYR A 231 -23.55 -6.43 -10.35
CA TYR A 231 -23.74 -5.35 -9.38
C TYR A 231 -22.42 -4.89 -8.84
N TYR A 232 -22.09 -3.61 -9.01
CA TYR A 232 -20.85 -2.97 -8.61
C TYR A 232 -21.13 -1.88 -7.59
N TYR A 233 -20.71 -2.11 -6.34
CA TYR A 233 -21.07 -1.24 -5.22
C TYR A 233 -20.00 -0.21 -4.91
N THR A 234 -20.43 0.99 -4.48
CA THR A 234 -19.53 2.02 -3.94
C THR A 234 -18.86 1.57 -2.65
N GLY A 235 -17.65 2.11 -2.38
CA GLY A 235 -16.82 1.68 -1.27
C GLY A 235 -17.27 2.19 0.10
N TRP A 236 -16.96 1.42 1.13
CA TRP A 236 -17.11 1.76 2.55
C TRP A 236 -15.91 1.30 3.38
N HIS A 237 -15.18 0.31 2.86
CA HIS A 237 -14.24 -0.53 3.60
C HIS A 237 -12.78 -0.10 3.41
N GLU A 238 -12.42 0.42 2.24
CA GLU A 238 -11.06 0.78 1.86
C GLU A 238 -11.02 2.17 1.20
N PRO A 239 -11.15 3.26 1.99
CA PRO A 239 -11.09 4.63 1.46
C PRO A 239 -9.68 5.02 0.97
N ALA A 240 -8.66 4.26 1.39
CA ALA A 240 -7.29 4.28 0.91
C ALA A 240 -6.65 2.95 1.28
N THR A 241 -6.01 2.28 0.32
CA THR A 241 -5.34 1.01 0.60
C THR A 241 -3.87 1.15 0.30
N GLU A 242 -3.09 1.32 1.37
CA GLU A 242 -1.64 1.42 1.31
C GLU A 242 -1.01 0.04 1.26
N LEU A 243 -0.24 -0.22 0.22
CA LEU A 243 0.68 -1.35 0.16
C LEU A 243 1.95 -1.02 0.94
N GLN A 244 2.80 -2.02 1.13
CA GLN A 244 4.02 -1.86 1.90
C GLN A 244 5.24 -2.39 1.17
N PHE A 245 6.35 -1.66 1.31
CA PHE A 245 7.69 -2.21 1.20
C PHE A 245 8.16 -2.66 2.57
N MET A 246 8.46 -3.93 2.72
CA MET A 246 9.11 -4.48 3.90
C MET A 246 10.57 -4.76 3.61
N ILE A 247 11.45 -4.56 4.60
CA ILE A 247 12.88 -4.82 4.47
C ILE A 247 13.36 -5.58 5.70
N ASN A 248 14.10 -6.67 5.49
CA ASN A 248 14.80 -7.34 6.58
C ASN A 248 15.86 -6.42 7.17
N LYS A 249 15.87 -6.22 8.51
CA LYS A 249 16.81 -5.29 9.17
C LYS A 249 18.27 -5.59 8.86
N LYS A 250 18.66 -6.88 8.85
CA LYS A 250 20.04 -7.26 8.51
C LYS A 250 20.41 -6.92 7.09
N SER A 251 19.47 -6.96 6.14
CA SER A 251 19.70 -6.55 4.75
C SER A 251 19.83 -5.03 4.63
N TRP A 252 19.01 -4.29 5.39
CA TRP A 252 19.11 -2.83 5.47
C TRP A 252 20.45 -2.36 6.07
N GLU A 253 20.87 -2.95 7.17
CA GLU A 253 22.11 -2.61 7.89
C GLU A 253 23.39 -2.87 7.07
N LYS A 254 23.34 -3.74 6.06
CA LYS A 254 24.46 -3.98 5.13
C LYS A 254 24.66 -2.84 4.12
N LEU A 255 23.64 -2.02 3.91
CA LEU A 255 23.72 -0.90 2.97
C LEU A 255 24.43 0.28 3.62
N PRO A 256 25.34 0.97 2.93
CA PRO A 256 25.89 2.23 3.42
C PRO A 256 24.81 3.31 3.46
N ALA A 257 25.00 4.33 4.28
CA ALA A 257 24.00 5.34 4.61
C ALA A 257 23.41 6.07 3.37
N ASP A 258 24.23 6.32 2.38
CA ASP A 258 23.80 6.95 1.13
C ASP A 258 22.85 6.05 0.34
N LEU A 259 23.09 4.73 0.28
CA LEU A 259 22.20 3.78 -0.37
C LEU A 259 20.92 3.53 0.41
N GLN A 260 20.99 3.58 1.74
CA GLN A 260 19.78 3.55 2.60
C GLN A 260 18.90 4.76 2.32
N GLU A 261 19.48 5.96 2.19
CA GLU A 261 18.72 7.17 1.90
C GLU A 261 18.13 7.15 0.48
N ILE A 262 18.91 6.72 -0.53
CA ILE A 262 18.41 6.53 -1.90
C ILE A 262 17.20 5.57 -1.88
N LEU A 263 17.30 4.44 -1.20
CA LEU A 263 16.23 3.46 -1.13
C LEU A 263 14.98 4.03 -0.43
N ARG A 264 15.16 4.77 0.68
CA ARG A 264 14.07 5.42 1.41
C ARG A 264 13.31 6.43 0.56
N VAL A 265 14.05 7.30 -0.13
CA VAL A 265 13.45 8.32 -1.02
C VAL A 265 12.76 7.66 -2.19
N ALA A 266 13.39 6.65 -2.82
CA ALA A 266 12.81 5.94 -3.95
C ALA A 266 11.51 5.20 -3.58
N MET A 267 11.43 4.57 -2.40
CA MET A 267 10.20 3.93 -1.92
C MET A 267 9.08 4.96 -1.75
N ARG A 268 9.38 6.13 -1.17
CA ARG A 268 8.40 7.20 -1.00
C ARG A 268 7.88 7.74 -2.34
N VAL A 269 8.77 7.94 -3.30
CA VAL A 269 8.40 8.40 -4.65
C VAL A 269 7.59 7.33 -5.37
N ALA A 270 8.02 6.07 -5.34
CA ALA A 270 7.29 4.96 -5.97
C ALA A 270 5.88 4.78 -5.40
N ALA A 271 5.71 4.94 -4.08
CA ALA A 271 4.42 4.86 -3.42
C ALA A 271 3.47 5.96 -3.89
N TYR A 272 3.95 7.21 -3.96
CA TYR A 272 3.15 8.33 -4.45
C TYR A 272 2.82 8.22 -5.94
N ASP A 273 3.76 7.77 -6.75
CA ASP A 273 3.56 7.54 -8.19
C ASP A 273 2.46 6.49 -8.43
N MET A 274 2.47 5.39 -7.66
CA MET A 274 1.41 4.39 -7.71
C MET A 274 0.03 4.98 -7.35
N TYR A 275 -0.05 5.88 -6.37
CA TYR A 275 -1.29 6.56 -6.02
C TYR A 275 -1.81 7.40 -7.19
N ALA A 276 -0.94 8.21 -7.79
CA ALA A 276 -1.30 9.03 -8.94
C ALA A 276 -1.77 8.17 -10.13
N GLN A 277 -1.06 7.09 -10.42
CA GLN A 277 -1.43 6.12 -11.47
C GLN A 277 -2.78 5.46 -11.16
N SER A 278 -3.00 4.99 -9.94
CA SER A 278 -4.26 4.34 -9.54
C SER A 278 -5.46 5.28 -9.69
N TYR A 279 -5.28 6.54 -9.29
CA TYR A 279 -6.32 7.56 -9.42
C TYR A 279 -6.65 7.87 -10.88
N HIS A 280 -5.63 8.06 -11.71
CA HIS A 280 -5.77 8.30 -13.16
C HIS A 280 -6.49 7.14 -13.85
N GLU A 281 -5.99 5.92 -13.68
CA GLU A 281 -6.55 4.70 -14.31
C GLU A 281 -7.99 4.43 -13.83
N SER A 282 -8.32 4.79 -12.58
CA SER A 282 -9.70 4.68 -12.10
C SER A 282 -10.64 5.64 -12.84
N GLY A 283 -10.20 6.86 -13.14
CA GLY A 283 -10.97 7.82 -13.92
C GLY A 283 -11.21 7.35 -15.37
N GLU A 284 -10.15 6.90 -16.05
CA GLU A 284 -10.21 6.37 -17.41
C GLU A 284 -11.14 5.14 -17.52
N ASN A 285 -10.92 4.17 -16.63
CA ASN A 285 -11.73 2.95 -16.63
C ASN A 285 -13.19 3.18 -16.17
N TRP A 286 -13.42 4.19 -15.31
CA TRP A 286 -14.78 4.59 -14.97
C TRP A 286 -15.53 5.16 -16.18
N ALA A 287 -14.86 5.94 -17.02
CA ALA A 287 -15.45 6.42 -18.27
C ALA A 287 -15.81 5.24 -19.19
N SER A 288 -14.92 4.25 -19.33
CA SER A 288 -15.20 3.01 -20.08
C SER A 288 -16.36 2.20 -19.50
N ILE A 289 -16.48 2.09 -18.17
CA ILE A 289 -17.61 1.41 -17.51
C ILE A 289 -18.94 2.04 -17.97
N LYS A 290 -19.02 3.37 -18.02
CA LYS A 290 -20.25 4.07 -18.37
C LYS A 290 -20.63 3.92 -19.85
N THR A 291 -19.66 3.78 -20.74
CA THR A 291 -19.87 3.81 -22.19
C THR A 291 -19.85 2.42 -22.85
N GLU A 292 -18.95 1.54 -22.41
CA GLU A 292 -18.70 0.25 -23.05
C GLU A 292 -19.38 -0.93 -22.33
N TYR A 293 -19.70 -0.75 -21.04
CA TYR A 293 -20.26 -1.82 -20.19
C TYR A 293 -21.58 -1.40 -19.53
N PRO A 294 -22.63 -1.03 -20.30
CA PRO A 294 -23.89 -0.50 -19.77
C PRO A 294 -24.67 -1.50 -18.89
N ASP A 295 -24.35 -2.79 -18.97
CA ASP A 295 -24.97 -3.84 -18.16
C ASP A 295 -24.45 -3.86 -16.71
N ILE A 296 -23.34 -3.18 -16.42
CA ILE A 296 -22.82 -3.02 -15.06
C ILE A 296 -23.75 -2.10 -14.27
N LYS A 297 -24.34 -2.65 -13.21
CA LYS A 297 -25.27 -1.93 -12.32
C LYS A 297 -24.50 -1.33 -11.15
N VAL A 298 -24.08 -0.08 -11.31
CA VAL A 298 -23.39 0.65 -10.21
C VAL A 298 -24.43 1.07 -9.17
N LYS A 299 -24.17 0.72 -7.92
CA LYS A 299 -25.06 0.89 -6.78
C LYS A 299 -24.34 1.45 -5.56
N SER A 300 -25.08 2.11 -4.69
CA SER A 300 -24.68 2.36 -3.30
C SER A 300 -25.39 1.37 -2.38
N PHE A 301 -24.73 0.99 -1.28
CA PHE A 301 -25.39 0.18 -0.27
C PHE A 301 -26.53 0.95 0.38
N PRO A 302 -27.63 0.28 0.79
CA PRO A 302 -28.71 0.91 1.56
C PRO A 302 -28.16 1.60 2.82
N PRO A 303 -28.73 2.75 3.23
CA PRO A 303 -28.27 3.47 4.41
C PRO A 303 -28.24 2.64 5.70
N GLU A 304 -29.21 1.74 5.89
CA GLU A 304 -29.24 0.84 7.05
C GLU A 304 -28.11 -0.18 7.03
N VAL A 305 -27.68 -0.64 5.84
CA VAL A 305 -26.53 -1.53 5.70
C VAL A 305 -25.24 -0.78 6.09
N ILE A 306 -25.04 0.43 5.58
CA ILE A 306 -23.88 1.26 5.94
C ILE A 306 -23.86 1.58 7.44
N ALA A 307 -25.01 1.90 8.04
CA ALA A 307 -25.12 2.17 9.47
C ALA A 307 -24.73 0.94 10.31
N ALA A 308 -25.18 -0.25 9.92
CA ALA A 308 -24.83 -1.49 10.60
C ALA A 308 -23.34 -1.85 10.46
N LEU A 309 -22.76 -1.68 9.27
CA LEU A 309 -21.33 -1.89 9.04
C LEU A 309 -20.48 -0.91 9.86
N LYS A 310 -20.89 0.36 9.92
CA LYS A 310 -20.21 1.38 10.73
C LYS A 310 -20.23 1.03 12.21
N LYS A 311 -21.40 0.63 12.73
CA LYS A 311 -21.55 0.19 14.12
C LYS A 311 -20.68 -1.03 14.43
N ALA A 312 -20.68 -2.05 13.55
CA ALA A 312 -19.85 -3.24 13.70
C ALA A 312 -18.36 -2.90 13.70
N ASN A 313 -17.94 -1.96 12.85
CA ASN A 313 -16.58 -1.46 12.81
C ASN A 313 -16.17 -0.77 14.13
N GLU A 314 -17.00 0.13 14.66
CA GLU A 314 -16.77 0.84 15.92
C GLU A 314 -16.65 -0.14 17.11
N GLU A 315 -17.52 -1.16 17.18
CA GLU A 315 -17.46 -2.19 18.20
C GLU A 315 -16.18 -3.02 18.13
N LEU A 316 -15.77 -3.46 16.94
CA LEU A 316 -14.54 -4.24 16.75
C LEU A 316 -13.28 -3.43 17.08
N LEU A 317 -13.24 -2.15 16.70
CA LEU A 317 -12.14 -1.26 17.07
C LEU A 317 -12.05 -1.08 18.59
N ALA A 318 -13.19 -0.95 19.28
CA ALA A 318 -13.23 -0.85 20.73
C ALA A 318 -12.74 -2.16 21.40
N GLU A 319 -13.12 -3.32 20.87
CA GLU A 319 -12.65 -4.63 21.33
C GLU A 319 -11.13 -4.76 21.18
N MET A 320 -10.58 -4.37 20.03
CA MET A 320 -9.12 -4.38 19.80
C MET A 320 -8.37 -3.43 20.73
N ALA A 321 -8.86 -2.19 20.87
CA ALA A 321 -8.28 -1.20 21.77
C ALA A 321 -8.33 -1.63 23.24
N GLY A 322 -9.34 -2.39 23.64
CA GLY A 322 -9.48 -2.95 25.00
C GLY A 322 -8.53 -4.12 25.28
N SER A 323 -8.09 -4.83 24.26
CA SER A 323 -7.28 -6.05 24.40
C SER A 323 -5.77 -5.83 24.18
N ASP A 324 -5.36 -4.82 23.41
CA ASP A 324 -3.98 -4.54 23.06
C ASP A 324 -3.65 -3.04 23.20
N PRO A 325 -2.75 -2.66 24.12
CA PRO A 325 -2.33 -1.26 24.30
C PRO A 325 -1.74 -0.61 23.05
N LEU A 326 -1.02 -1.37 22.21
CA LEU A 326 -0.46 -0.85 20.96
C LEU A 326 -1.55 -0.62 19.92
N ALA A 327 -2.52 -1.54 19.80
CA ALA A 327 -3.71 -1.33 18.98
C ALA A 327 -4.45 -0.06 19.41
N LYS A 328 -4.64 0.14 20.73
CA LYS A 328 -5.26 1.35 21.26
C LYS A 328 -4.49 2.61 20.86
N GLU A 329 -3.16 2.62 21.01
CA GLU A 329 -2.32 3.75 20.63
C GLU A 329 -2.48 4.11 19.15
N ILE A 330 -2.50 3.11 18.27
CA ILE A 330 -2.66 3.30 16.83
C ILE A 330 -4.08 3.84 16.50
N ILE A 331 -5.12 3.22 17.06
CA ILE A 331 -6.51 3.62 16.83
C ILE A 331 -6.73 5.06 17.29
N ASP A 332 -6.27 5.41 18.49
CA ASP A 332 -6.40 6.77 19.04
C ASP A 332 -5.65 7.79 18.17
N SER A 333 -4.44 7.46 17.71
CA SER A 333 -3.64 8.30 16.82
C SER A 333 -4.37 8.56 15.50
N GLN A 334 -4.86 7.51 14.83
CA GLN A 334 -5.59 7.62 13.57
C GLN A 334 -6.88 8.44 13.74
N ALA A 335 -7.66 8.18 14.78
CA ALA A 335 -8.91 8.89 15.06
C ALA A 335 -8.69 10.39 15.34
N ALA A 336 -7.70 10.72 16.18
CA ALA A 336 -7.36 12.10 16.49
C ALA A 336 -6.84 12.86 15.26
N TYR A 337 -6.00 12.20 14.46
CA TYR A 337 -5.45 12.79 13.23
C TYR A 337 -6.58 13.05 12.21
N MET A 338 -7.41 12.05 11.94
CA MET A 338 -8.54 12.13 11.02
C MET A 338 -9.52 13.24 11.39
N LYS A 339 -9.87 13.36 12.69
CA LYS A 339 -10.71 14.46 13.20
C LYS A 339 -10.10 15.83 12.88
N LYS A 340 -8.78 15.97 13.06
CA LYS A 340 -8.06 17.24 12.82
C LYS A 340 -8.04 17.60 11.35
N VAL A 341 -7.66 16.67 10.46
CA VAL A 341 -7.48 16.97 9.03
C VAL A 341 -8.81 17.14 8.30
N ARG A 342 -9.87 16.40 8.72
CA ARG A 342 -11.22 16.54 8.12
C ARG A 342 -11.87 17.87 8.41
N ALA A 343 -11.57 18.51 9.55
CA ALA A 343 -12.00 19.87 9.80
C ALA A 343 -11.44 20.88 8.77
N TRP A 344 -10.25 20.58 8.21
CA TRP A 344 -9.68 21.34 7.09
C TRP A 344 -10.33 20.90 5.75
N THR A 345 -10.43 19.61 5.48
CA THR A 345 -11.02 19.07 4.25
C THR A 345 -12.44 19.60 4.02
N ASP A 346 -13.24 19.73 5.09
CA ASP A 346 -14.63 20.21 5.01
C ASP A 346 -14.73 21.66 4.49
N ILE A 347 -13.75 22.52 4.81
CA ILE A 347 -13.74 23.92 4.38
C ILE A 347 -12.82 24.20 3.18
N SER A 348 -12.12 23.17 2.69
CA SER A 348 -11.22 23.28 1.53
C SER A 348 -11.70 22.39 0.37
N ASP A 349 -11.11 21.21 0.20
CA ASP A 349 -11.35 20.37 -0.99
C ASP A 349 -12.83 20.05 -1.18
N LYS A 350 -13.53 19.67 -0.11
CA LYS A 350 -14.96 19.35 -0.19
C LYS A 350 -15.78 20.58 -0.54
N ALA A 351 -15.57 21.71 0.15
CA ALA A 351 -16.26 22.96 -0.16
C ALA A 351 -15.98 23.44 -1.58
N TYR A 352 -14.74 23.25 -2.09
CA TYR A 352 -14.41 23.56 -3.47
C TYR A 352 -15.16 22.65 -4.46
N LEU A 353 -15.15 21.35 -4.24
CA LEU A 353 -15.86 20.38 -5.11
C LEU A 353 -17.36 20.67 -5.17
N ASP A 354 -17.99 21.00 -4.04
CA ASP A 354 -19.40 21.37 -3.98
C ASP A 354 -19.74 22.65 -4.81
N THR A 355 -18.74 23.49 -5.14
CA THR A 355 -18.94 24.67 -6.01
C THR A 355 -18.85 24.36 -7.51
N THR A 356 -18.39 23.16 -7.87
CA THR A 356 -18.16 22.76 -9.27
C THR A 356 -19.23 21.82 -9.81
N GLU A 357 -20.16 21.34 -8.97
CA GLU A 357 -21.35 20.58 -9.34
C GLU A 357 -22.53 21.49 -9.68
#